data_8d1b563958a2cb78832195e1647df324
#
_entry.id   8d1b563958a2cb78832195e1647df324
#
_cell.length_a   1.000
_cell.length_b   1.000
_cell.length_c   1.000
_cell.angle_alpha   90.00
_cell.angle_beta   90.00
_cell.angle_gamma   90.00
#
_symmetry.space_group_name_H-M   'P 1'
#
loop_
_entity.id
_entity.type
_entity.pdbx_description
1 polymer ?
#
loop_
_entity_poly.entity_id
_entity_poly.type
_entity_poly.pdbx_seq_one_letter_code
_entity_poly.pdbx_strand_id
1 'polypeptide(L)'
;MIRAFFILFCSLIFSSCSSKVPTLESRIETVFSYAKKENLIDEIVNTTNFDLFSLQNKNSSCKNLNIYLEGDGLSFLNKNSISSNPTPVNSTILKLMSIDKSSCKVYIARPCQYYMSSSCNSSFWTNRRFSNEVIDSFNEALEHLKLKYKNSTFNLIGHSGGGAVATILASKRDDINYLVTVAGNLDIKKWVELKNLSPLLGSLNPKDFTSKLENQKQYHLIGTNDEVLPKELFFSYLNSFKNKEFIEYKIIEANHNCCYESEFKKINNLEK
;
A
#
# COMPACT_ATOMS: atom_id res chain seq x y z
N MET A 1 -73.53 19.58 -0.90
CA MET A 1 -72.49 19.06 0.01
C MET A 1 -71.32 18.57 -0.84
N ILE A 2 -70.29 19.40 -1.01
CA ILE A 2 -69.09 19.09 -1.80
C ILE A 2 -68.01 18.65 -0.81
N ARG A 3 -67.59 17.37 -0.88
CA ARG A 3 -66.48 16.84 -0.08
C ARG A 3 -65.19 17.16 -0.82
N ALA A 4 -64.40 18.08 -0.26
CA ALA A 4 -63.03 18.33 -0.71
C ALA A 4 -62.10 17.18 -0.24
N PHE A 5 -61.49 16.49 -1.19
CA PHE A 5 -60.44 15.50 -0.92
C PHE A 5 -59.10 16.22 -0.86
N PHE A 6 -58.50 16.33 0.35
CA PHE A 6 -57.16 16.83 0.55
C PHE A 6 -56.15 15.68 0.25
N ILE A 7 -55.47 15.73 -0.88
CA ILE A 7 -54.35 14.82 -1.18
C ILE A 7 -53.09 15.40 -0.53
N LEU A 8 -52.70 14.76 0.56
CA LEU A 8 -51.43 15.09 1.23
C LEU A 8 -50.28 14.50 0.39
N PHE A 9 -49.57 15.39 -0.34
CA PHE A 9 -48.38 15.04 -1.12
C PHE A 9 -47.17 14.94 -0.17
N CYS A 10 -46.85 13.69 0.30
CA CYS A 10 -45.71 13.44 1.14
C CYS A 10 -44.45 13.35 0.24
N SER A 11 -43.74 14.49 0.09
CA SER A 11 -42.47 14.53 -0.62
C SER A 11 -41.38 13.87 0.23
N LEU A 12 -41.10 12.60 -0.10
CA LEU A 12 -39.92 11.89 0.39
C LEU A 12 -38.66 12.54 -0.17
N ILE A 13 -38.02 13.36 0.64
CA ILE A 13 -36.68 13.89 0.36
C ILE A 13 -35.71 12.73 0.57
N PHE A 14 -35.34 12.02 -0.51
CA PHE A 14 -34.20 11.12 -0.50
C PHE A 14 -32.93 11.97 -0.40
N SER A 15 -32.44 12.18 0.82
CA SER A 15 -31.08 12.65 1.04
C SER A 15 -30.13 11.55 0.60
N SER A 16 -29.71 11.57 -0.65
CA SER A 16 -28.61 10.76 -1.13
C SER A 16 -27.35 11.25 -0.43
N CYS A 17 -26.91 10.55 0.62
CA CYS A 17 -25.58 10.68 1.17
C CYS A 17 -24.58 10.11 0.16
N SER A 18 -24.27 10.87 -0.90
CA SER A 18 -23.09 10.64 -1.71
C SER A 18 -21.88 11.02 -0.84
N SER A 19 -21.15 10.04 -0.33
CA SER A 19 -19.86 10.29 0.34
C SER A 19 -18.92 10.91 -0.69
N LYS A 20 -18.78 12.25 -0.64
CA LYS A 20 -17.84 12.95 -1.51
C LYS A 20 -16.43 12.53 -1.15
N VAL A 21 -15.63 12.17 -2.15
CA VAL A 21 -14.20 11.95 -1.98
C VAL A 21 -13.60 13.22 -1.35
N PRO A 22 -12.83 13.10 -0.24
CA PRO A 22 -12.19 14.26 0.39
C PRO A 22 -11.28 15.00 -0.61
N THR A 23 -11.17 16.31 -0.45
CA THR A 23 -10.29 17.12 -1.30
C THR A 23 -8.83 16.71 -1.16
N LEU A 24 -8.00 17.07 -2.11
CA LEU A 24 -6.56 16.77 -2.04
C LEU A 24 -5.93 17.41 -0.80
N GLU A 25 -6.29 18.65 -0.50
CA GLU A 25 -5.82 19.40 0.68
C GLU A 25 -6.15 18.64 1.96
N SER A 26 -7.38 18.17 2.12
CA SER A 26 -7.81 17.40 3.30
C SER A 26 -7.05 16.08 3.44
N ARG A 27 -6.73 15.41 2.32
CA ARG A 27 -5.92 14.18 2.32
C ARG A 27 -4.46 14.46 2.73
N ILE A 28 -3.92 15.58 2.27
CA ILE A 28 -2.57 16.05 2.64
C ILE A 28 -2.53 16.46 4.13
N GLU A 29 -3.51 17.23 4.61
CA GLU A 29 -3.62 17.59 6.03
C GLU A 29 -3.67 16.36 6.93
N THR A 30 -4.36 15.30 6.51
CA THR A 30 -4.46 14.04 7.26
C THR A 30 -3.07 13.42 7.46
N VAL A 31 -2.25 13.33 6.42
CA VAL A 31 -0.90 12.74 6.54
C VAL A 31 0.04 13.59 7.39
N PHE A 32 -0.04 14.92 7.29
CA PHE A 32 0.76 15.81 8.14
C PHE A 32 0.31 15.80 9.61
N SER A 33 -0.99 15.70 9.87
CA SER A 33 -1.49 15.48 11.23
C SER A 33 -0.94 14.22 11.83
N TYR A 34 -0.85 13.16 11.02
CA TYR A 34 -0.27 11.89 11.41
C TYR A 34 1.24 12.02 11.69
N ALA A 35 1.98 12.66 10.80
CA ALA A 35 3.40 12.92 10.97
C ALA A 35 3.69 13.69 12.26
N LYS A 36 2.90 14.74 12.55
CA LYS A 36 3.01 15.52 13.78
C LYS A 36 2.75 14.68 15.04
N LYS A 37 1.69 13.85 15.01
CA LYS A 37 1.32 12.98 16.14
C LYS A 37 2.42 11.97 16.46
N GLU A 38 3.03 11.38 15.43
CA GLU A 38 4.05 10.34 15.56
C GLU A 38 5.49 10.92 15.61
N ASN A 39 5.63 12.27 15.65
CA ASN A 39 6.92 12.98 15.66
C ASN A 39 7.84 12.59 14.49
N LEU A 40 7.24 12.42 13.31
CA LEU A 40 7.94 12.14 12.05
C LEU A 40 8.23 13.45 11.31
N ILE A 41 9.27 13.44 10.49
CA ILE A 41 9.59 14.50 9.52
C ILE A 41 9.21 14.05 8.13
N ASP A 42 8.63 14.95 7.36
CA ASP A 42 8.42 14.75 5.94
C ASP A 42 9.69 15.07 5.15
N GLU A 43 9.99 14.26 4.17
CA GLU A 43 11.14 14.43 3.28
C GLU A 43 10.81 13.89 1.89
N ILE A 44 11.28 14.61 0.87
CA ILE A 44 11.21 14.13 -0.51
C ILE A 44 12.51 13.38 -0.81
N VAL A 45 12.39 12.10 -1.13
CA VAL A 45 13.51 11.28 -1.58
C VAL A 45 13.59 11.37 -3.10
N ASN A 46 14.59 12.07 -3.59
CA ASN A 46 14.82 12.25 -5.03
C ASN A 46 15.40 10.97 -5.62
N THR A 47 14.84 10.51 -6.71
CA THR A 47 15.31 9.36 -7.49
C THR A 47 15.35 9.70 -8.98
N THR A 48 15.95 8.85 -9.78
CA THR A 48 16.11 9.10 -11.22
C THR A 48 14.77 9.30 -11.96
N ASN A 49 13.74 8.53 -11.59
CA ASN A 49 12.45 8.58 -12.31
C ASN A 49 11.39 9.41 -11.57
N PHE A 50 11.37 9.38 -10.23
CA PHE A 50 10.35 10.04 -9.41
C PHE A 50 10.92 10.60 -8.13
N ASP A 51 10.30 11.67 -7.65
CA ASP A 51 10.51 12.16 -6.30
C ASP A 51 9.45 11.52 -5.39
N LEU A 52 9.88 10.82 -4.34
CA LEU A 52 9.02 10.06 -3.46
C LEU A 52 8.80 10.79 -2.14
N PHE A 53 7.55 11.07 -1.80
CA PHE A 53 7.21 11.58 -0.49
C PHE A 53 7.43 10.50 0.58
N SER A 54 8.06 10.88 1.68
CA SER A 54 8.31 9.99 2.81
C SER A 54 8.03 10.67 4.15
N LEU A 55 7.71 9.87 5.16
CA LEU A 55 7.70 10.26 6.57
C LEU A 55 8.76 9.44 7.30
N GLN A 56 9.65 10.12 8.00
CA GLN A 56 10.84 9.52 8.58
C GLN A 56 10.95 9.86 10.06
N ASN A 57 11.46 8.95 10.85
CA ASN A 57 11.86 9.28 12.21
C ASN A 57 13.20 10.02 12.25
N LYS A 58 13.45 10.70 13.36
CA LYS A 58 14.65 11.57 13.50
C LYS A 58 15.94 10.79 13.81
N ASN A 59 15.89 9.49 13.99
CA ASN A 59 17.06 8.69 14.29
C ASN A 59 18.02 8.64 13.09
N SER A 60 19.31 8.71 13.37
CA SER A 60 20.38 8.73 12.35
C SER A 60 21.11 7.39 12.22
N SER A 61 20.79 6.39 13.04
CA SER A 61 21.45 5.07 13.00
C SER A 61 20.49 3.97 13.43
N CYS A 62 20.35 2.97 12.57
CA CYS A 62 19.48 1.82 12.76
C CYS A 62 20.19 0.56 12.27
N LYS A 63 20.14 -0.54 13.02
CA LYS A 63 20.64 -1.82 12.50
C LYS A 63 19.68 -2.38 11.43
N ASN A 64 18.40 -2.41 11.75
CA ASN A 64 17.33 -2.81 10.84
C ASN A 64 16.39 -1.62 10.65
N LEU A 65 15.97 -1.33 9.44
CA LEU A 65 15.06 -0.22 9.13
C LEU A 65 13.73 -0.76 8.59
N ASN A 66 12.64 -0.44 9.28
CA ASN A 66 11.29 -0.81 8.85
C ASN A 66 10.78 0.17 7.79
N ILE A 67 10.49 -0.34 6.60
CA ILE A 67 9.99 0.43 5.46
C ILE A 67 8.51 0.11 5.24
N TYR A 68 7.66 1.12 5.38
CA TYR A 68 6.22 1.05 5.20
C TYR A 68 5.83 1.60 3.83
N LEU A 69 5.41 0.72 2.92
CA LEU A 69 5.12 1.05 1.53
C LEU A 69 3.61 1.24 1.30
N GLU A 70 3.24 2.42 0.78
CA GLU A 70 1.84 2.79 0.55
C GLU A 70 1.21 1.97 -0.58
N GLY A 71 -0.11 1.78 -0.45
CA GLY A 71 -0.94 1.18 -1.48
C GLY A 71 -1.16 2.08 -2.71
N ASP A 72 -2.01 1.61 -3.63
CA ASP A 72 -2.25 2.33 -4.90
C ASP A 72 -2.97 3.69 -4.71
N GLY A 73 -3.52 3.95 -3.52
CA GLY A 73 -4.23 5.18 -3.22
C GLY A 73 -5.51 5.35 -4.05
N LEU A 74 -5.86 6.60 -4.37
CA LEU A 74 -7.02 6.94 -5.18
C LEU A 74 -6.68 6.90 -6.67
N SER A 75 -6.53 5.71 -7.26
CA SER A 75 -6.23 5.55 -8.68
C SER A 75 -7.41 5.89 -9.58
N PHE A 76 -8.63 5.59 -9.13
CA PHE A 76 -9.87 5.82 -9.86
C PHE A 76 -10.92 6.44 -8.94
N LEU A 77 -11.72 7.36 -9.48
CA LEU A 77 -12.90 7.92 -8.81
C LEU A 77 -14.09 6.96 -8.89
N ASN A 78 -14.18 6.23 -10.00
CA ASN A 78 -15.13 5.17 -10.29
C ASN A 78 -14.54 4.26 -11.39
N LYS A 79 -15.26 3.21 -11.81
CA LYS A 79 -14.78 2.24 -12.80
C LYS A 79 -14.27 2.84 -14.12
N ASN A 80 -14.78 4.02 -14.51
CA ASN A 80 -14.49 4.64 -15.81
C ASN A 80 -13.71 5.96 -15.71
N SER A 81 -13.48 6.47 -14.49
CA SER A 81 -12.88 7.79 -14.30
C SER A 81 -11.59 7.66 -13.50
N ILE A 82 -10.46 7.90 -14.17
CA ILE A 82 -9.15 7.95 -13.54
C ILE A 82 -9.09 9.18 -12.63
N SER A 83 -8.53 9.03 -11.43
CA SER A 83 -8.27 10.17 -10.54
C SER A 83 -7.18 11.07 -11.13
N SER A 84 -7.35 12.37 -10.98
CA SER A 84 -6.31 13.35 -11.32
C SER A 84 -5.12 13.33 -10.36
N ASN A 85 -5.27 12.74 -9.16
CA ASN A 85 -4.22 12.65 -8.16
C ASN A 85 -4.40 11.39 -7.31
N PRO A 86 -3.39 10.49 -7.26
CA PRO A 86 -3.49 9.19 -6.60
C PRO A 86 -3.29 9.23 -5.08
N THR A 87 -3.08 10.40 -4.46
CA THR A 87 -2.93 10.51 -2.99
C THR A 87 -4.05 9.77 -2.28
N PRO A 88 -3.76 8.89 -1.31
CA PRO A 88 -4.75 8.07 -0.63
C PRO A 88 -5.81 8.89 0.10
N VAL A 89 -7.04 8.39 0.15
CA VAL A 89 -8.09 8.93 1.02
C VAL A 89 -7.83 8.54 2.47
N ASN A 90 -7.42 7.29 2.68
CA ASN A 90 -7.01 6.75 3.98
C ASN A 90 -5.77 5.87 3.76
N SER A 91 -4.82 5.96 4.67
CA SER A 91 -3.62 5.13 4.64
C SER A 91 -3.69 4.07 5.74
N THR A 92 -3.96 2.83 5.33
CA THR A 92 -3.90 1.67 6.23
C THR A 92 -2.48 1.44 6.71
N ILE A 93 -1.50 1.61 5.85
CA ILE A 93 -0.10 1.35 6.19
C ILE A 93 0.45 2.37 7.21
N LEU A 94 0.02 3.63 7.19
CA LEU A 94 0.36 4.61 8.23
C LEU A 94 -0.23 4.23 9.59
N LYS A 95 -1.46 3.71 9.62
CA LYS A 95 -2.06 3.20 10.87
C LYS A 95 -1.25 2.03 11.43
N LEU A 96 -0.77 1.14 10.59
CA LEU A 96 0.09 0.03 11.02
C LEU A 96 1.46 0.53 11.48
N MET A 97 2.06 1.51 10.79
CA MET A 97 3.31 2.15 11.21
C MET A 97 3.18 2.82 12.59
N SER A 98 2.01 3.40 12.94
CA SER A 98 1.82 4.04 14.26
C SER A 98 1.82 3.09 15.44
N ILE A 99 1.45 1.85 15.23
CA ILE A 99 1.46 0.84 16.28
C ILE A 99 2.80 0.13 16.40
N ASP A 100 3.69 0.29 15.42
CA ASP A 100 5.07 -0.14 15.50
C ASP A 100 5.85 0.76 16.48
N LYS A 101 6.40 0.17 17.52
CA LYS A 101 7.19 0.87 18.55
C LYS A 101 8.65 1.06 18.16
N SER A 102 9.08 0.56 17.01
CA SER A 102 10.43 0.77 16.50
C SER A 102 10.69 2.27 16.33
N SER A 103 11.86 2.72 16.77
CA SER A 103 12.36 4.04 16.46
C SER A 103 13.05 4.11 15.09
N CYS A 104 13.12 2.98 14.38
CA CYS A 104 13.77 2.84 13.08
C CYS A 104 12.72 2.47 12.03
N LYS A 105 11.90 3.44 11.62
CA LYS A 105 10.80 3.25 10.67
C LYS A 105 10.67 4.42 9.71
N VAL A 106 10.38 4.12 8.45
CA VAL A 106 10.16 5.08 7.37
C VAL A 106 8.92 4.66 6.58
N TYR A 107 8.03 5.60 6.35
CA TYR A 107 6.95 5.47 5.39
C TYR A 107 7.37 6.04 4.04
N ILE A 108 7.07 5.35 2.96
CA ILE A 108 7.30 5.84 1.59
C ILE A 108 5.99 5.73 0.80
N ALA A 109 5.54 6.86 0.27
CA ALA A 109 4.40 6.93 -0.64
C ALA A 109 4.77 6.38 -2.02
N ARG A 110 3.74 6.04 -2.81
CA ARG A 110 3.93 5.69 -4.22
C ARG A 110 4.30 6.93 -5.03
N PRO A 111 4.95 6.78 -6.20
CA PRO A 111 5.14 7.89 -7.12
C PRO A 111 3.84 8.68 -7.32
N CYS A 112 3.96 10.01 -7.36
CA CYS A 112 2.86 10.93 -7.62
C CYS A 112 1.82 11.08 -6.47
N GLN A 113 2.00 10.40 -5.34
CA GLN A 113 1.19 10.61 -4.14
C GLN A 113 1.84 11.69 -3.26
N TYR A 114 1.04 12.61 -2.74
CA TYR A 114 1.43 13.75 -1.91
C TYR A 114 2.37 14.76 -2.59
N TYR A 115 3.23 14.31 -3.46
CA TYR A 115 4.14 15.13 -4.26
C TYR A 115 4.05 14.72 -5.74
N MET A 116 3.78 15.70 -6.61
CA MET A 116 3.60 15.49 -8.05
C MET A 116 4.85 16.01 -8.78
N SER A 117 5.80 15.11 -9.06
CA SER A 117 6.98 15.44 -9.85
C SER A 117 6.63 15.61 -11.33
N SER A 118 7.54 16.20 -12.10
CA SER A 118 7.35 16.43 -13.57
C SER A 118 7.16 15.15 -14.39
N SER A 119 7.68 14.03 -13.89
CA SER A 119 7.54 12.70 -14.52
C SER A 119 6.15 12.09 -14.33
N CYS A 120 5.33 12.66 -13.45
CA CYS A 120 4.05 12.08 -13.07
C CYS A 120 3.00 12.19 -14.20
N ASN A 121 2.39 11.06 -14.51
CA ASN A 121 1.21 10.98 -15.37
C ASN A 121 0.35 9.77 -14.96
N SER A 122 -0.89 9.73 -15.39
CA SER A 122 -1.88 8.76 -14.92
C SER A 122 -1.51 7.29 -15.16
N SER A 123 -0.61 6.99 -16.08
CA SER A 123 -0.18 5.61 -16.30
C SER A 123 0.51 5.02 -15.06
N PHE A 124 1.20 5.84 -14.24
CA PHE A 124 1.95 5.40 -13.07
C PHE A 124 1.09 5.13 -11.83
N TRP A 125 -0.19 5.46 -11.84
CA TRP A 125 -1.15 4.96 -10.85
C TRP A 125 -2.28 4.12 -11.45
N THR A 126 -2.15 3.79 -12.77
CA THR A 126 -3.06 2.86 -13.46
C THR A 126 -2.29 1.64 -13.99
N ASN A 127 -2.08 1.52 -15.29
CA ASN A 127 -1.53 0.32 -15.94
C ASN A 127 -0.02 0.11 -15.74
N ARG A 128 0.76 1.15 -15.43
CA ARG A 128 2.21 1.09 -15.17
C ARG A 128 2.58 1.23 -13.69
N ARG A 129 1.62 1.04 -12.80
CA ARG A 129 1.80 1.26 -11.34
C ARG A 129 2.85 0.36 -10.68
N PHE A 130 3.27 -0.70 -11.33
CA PHE A 130 4.35 -1.60 -10.90
C PHE A 130 5.42 -1.74 -12.00
N SER A 131 5.64 -0.72 -12.80
CA SER A 131 6.64 -0.74 -13.86
C SER A 131 8.06 -0.74 -13.29
N ASN A 132 9.05 -1.04 -14.15
CA ASN A 132 10.44 -1.01 -13.74
C ASN A 132 10.83 0.37 -13.18
N GLU A 133 10.40 1.47 -13.81
CA GLU A 133 10.70 2.83 -13.35
C GLU A 133 10.19 3.08 -11.92
N VAL A 134 9.01 2.55 -11.59
CA VAL A 134 8.46 2.63 -10.23
C VAL A 134 9.31 1.81 -9.26
N ILE A 135 9.64 0.58 -9.60
CA ILE A 135 10.43 -0.31 -8.74
C ILE A 135 11.86 0.23 -8.56
N ASP A 136 12.47 0.73 -9.63
CA ASP A 136 13.82 1.27 -9.59
C ASP A 136 13.89 2.52 -8.71
N SER A 137 12.87 3.40 -8.74
CA SER A 137 12.78 4.54 -7.81
C SER A 137 12.71 4.11 -6.34
N PHE A 138 11.95 3.08 -6.02
CA PHE A 138 11.95 2.55 -4.65
C PHE A 138 13.30 1.93 -4.29
N ASN A 139 13.95 1.24 -5.21
CA ASN A 139 15.27 0.67 -4.96
C ASN A 139 16.32 1.78 -4.69
N GLU A 140 16.33 2.85 -5.49
CA GLU A 140 17.18 4.03 -5.25
C GLU A 140 16.86 4.70 -3.90
N ALA A 141 15.58 4.84 -3.55
CA ALA A 141 15.18 5.39 -2.27
C ALA A 141 15.69 4.55 -1.09
N LEU A 142 15.67 3.22 -1.20
CA LEU A 142 16.26 2.34 -0.18
C LEU A 142 17.78 2.53 -0.07
N GLU A 143 18.50 2.75 -1.19
CA GLU A 143 19.93 3.08 -1.13
C GLU A 143 20.20 4.40 -0.40
N HIS A 144 19.42 5.46 -0.69
CA HIS A 144 19.53 6.74 0.02
C HIS A 144 19.28 6.57 1.52
N LEU A 145 18.24 5.81 1.90
CA LEU A 145 17.92 5.53 3.30
C LEU A 145 19.02 4.69 3.98
N LYS A 146 19.61 3.73 3.26
CA LYS A 146 20.70 2.91 3.77
C LYS A 146 21.92 3.76 4.14
N LEU A 147 22.28 4.72 3.31
CA LEU A 147 23.35 5.67 3.61
C LEU A 147 23.00 6.59 4.78
N LYS A 148 21.74 7.10 4.82
CA LYS A 148 21.27 8.00 5.87
C LYS A 148 21.22 7.33 7.24
N TYR A 149 20.62 6.13 7.33
CA TYR A 149 20.38 5.41 8.58
C TYR A 149 21.50 4.43 8.94
N LYS A 150 22.47 4.20 8.03
CA LYS A 150 23.57 3.25 8.20
C LYS A 150 23.08 1.84 8.57
N ASN A 151 21.88 1.45 8.09
CA ASN A 151 21.29 0.16 8.38
C ASN A 151 21.96 -0.97 7.59
N SER A 152 21.99 -2.16 8.20
CA SER A 152 22.48 -3.38 7.54
C SER A 152 21.40 -4.04 6.72
N THR A 153 20.16 -4.03 7.20
CA THR A 153 19.03 -4.69 6.57
C THR A 153 17.77 -3.83 6.60
N PHE A 154 16.82 -4.20 5.75
CA PHE A 154 15.47 -3.64 5.72
C PHE A 154 14.43 -4.71 6.08
N ASN A 155 13.37 -4.26 6.72
CA ASN A 155 12.11 -5.00 6.81
C ASN A 155 11.11 -4.28 5.90
N LEU A 156 10.58 -4.96 4.90
CA LEU A 156 9.63 -4.35 3.97
C LEU A 156 8.20 -4.69 4.37
N ILE A 157 7.39 -3.67 4.63
CA ILE A 157 5.99 -3.81 5.02
C ILE A 157 5.13 -3.07 3.99
N GLY A 158 4.29 -3.80 3.25
CA GLY A 158 3.48 -3.20 2.20
C GLY A 158 2.00 -3.54 2.32
N HIS A 159 1.13 -2.52 2.13
CA HIS A 159 -0.32 -2.71 2.03
C HIS A 159 -0.77 -2.65 0.58
N SER A 160 -1.68 -3.56 0.18
CA SER A 160 -2.30 -3.53 -1.14
C SER A 160 -1.26 -3.52 -2.27
N GLY A 161 -1.25 -2.52 -3.14
CA GLY A 161 -0.21 -2.32 -4.16
C GLY A 161 1.19 -2.11 -3.58
N GLY A 162 1.30 -1.57 -2.35
CA GLY A 162 2.58 -1.51 -1.63
C GLY A 162 3.14 -2.89 -1.30
N GLY A 163 2.26 -3.88 -1.06
CA GLY A 163 2.65 -5.29 -0.91
C GLY A 163 3.26 -5.87 -2.19
N ALA A 164 2.72 -5.50 -3.36
CA ALA A 164 3.31 -5.88 -4.64
C ALA A 164 4.72 -5.28 -4.82
N VAL A 165 4.88 -3.98 -4.54
CA VAL A 165 6.19 -3.30 -4.60
C VAL A 165 7.18 -3.94 -3.63
N ALA A 166 6.77 -4.16 -2.36
CA ALA A 166 7.61 -4.81 -1.35
C ALA A 166 8.11 -6.19 -1.81
N THR A 167 7.22 -6.99 -2.39
CA THR A 167 7.55 -8.33 -2.88
C THR A 167 8.54 -8.30 -4.05
N ILE A 168 8.33 -7.39 -5.00
CA ILE A 168 9.25 -7.24 -6.15
C ILE A 168 10.62 -6.73 -5.67
N LEU A 169 10.66 -5.76 -4.77
CA LEU A 169 11.91 -5.25 -4.18
C LEU A 169 12.66 -6.36 -3.43
N ALA A 170 11.97 -7.16 -2.61
CA ALA A 170 12.57 -8.28 -1.90
C ALA A 170 13.21 -9.30 -2.86
N SER A 171 12.66 -9.48 -4.06
CA SER A 171 13.24 -10.37 -5.07
C SER A 171 14.49 -9.81 -5.78
N LYS A 172 14.78 -8.52 -5.61
CA LYS A 172 15.90 -7.82 -6.28
C LYS A 172 17.05 -7.45 -5.34
N ARG A 173 16.90 -7.71 -4.01
CA ARG A 173 17.82 -7.27 -2.97
C ARG A 173 18.19 -8.42 -2.03
N ASP A 174 19.44 -8.40 -1.55
CA ASP A 174 19.98 -9.40 -0.60
C ASP A 174 19.99 -8.90 0.85
N ASP A 175 19.58 -7.63 1.07
CA ASP A 175 19.58 -7.00 2.37
C ASP A 175 18.16 -6.88 2.99
N ILE A 176 17.22 -7.68 2.53
CA ILE A 176 15.89 -7.76 3.11
C ILE A 176 15.84 -8.85 4.18
N ASN A 177 15.67 -8.44 5.43
CA ASN A 177 15.57 -9.36 6.56
C ASN A 177 14.23 -10.12 6.53
N TYR A 178 13.10 -9.41 6.35
CA TYR A 178 11.80 -10.03 6.12
C TYR A 178 10.85 -9.14 5.31
N LEU A 179 9.85 -9.79 4.72
CA LEU A 179 8.77 -9.19 3.94
C LEU A 179 7.44 -9.38 4.68
N VAL A 180 6.69 -8.30 4.90
CA VAL A 180 5.31 -8.36 5.37
C VAL A 180 4.38 -7.78 4.33
N THR A 181 3.32 -8.48 3.97
CA THR A 181 2.25 -7.92 3.15
C THR A 181 0.92 -7.94 3.90
N VAL A 182 0.20 -6.86 3.82
CA VAL A 182 -1.14 -6.70 4.38
C VAL A 182 -2.11 -6.46 3.22
N ALA A 183 -3.04 -7.36 3.00
CA ALA A 183 -3.91 -7.33 1.82
C ALA A 183 -3.10 -7.08 0.53
N GLY A 184 -2.00 -7.82 0.33
CA GLY A 184 -1.04 -7.57 -0.76
C GLY A 184 -1.54 -8.04 -2.12
N ASN A 185 -1.31 -7.24 -3.18
CA ASN A 185 -1.59 -7.67 -4.57
C ASN A 185 -0.44 -8.52 -5.10
N LEU A 186 -0.45 -9.82 -4.80
CA LEU A 186 0.66 -10.74 -5.06
C LEU A 186 0.57 -11.48 -6.40
N ASP A 187 -0.58 -11.45 -7.07
CA ASP A 187 -0.77 -11.95 -8.43
C ASP A 187 -1.67 -11.01 -9.25
N ILE A 188 -1.04 -10.05 -9.90
CA ILE A 188 -1.72 -8.99 -10.65
C ILE A 188 -2.48 -9.55 -11.86
N LYS A 189 -1.92 -10.56 -12.54
CA LYS A 189 -2.59 -11.20 -13.67
C LYS A 189 -3.89 -11.87 -13.23
N LYS A 190 -3.85 -12.59 -12.13
CA LYS A 190 -5.02 -13.23 -11.52
C LYS A 190 -6.05 -12.21 -11.02
N TRP A 191 -5.57 -11.11 -10.44
CA TRP A 191 -6.44 -10.01 -9.99
C TRP A 191 -7.23 -9.39 -11.14
N VAL A 192 -6.54 -9.08 -12.25
CA VAL A 192 -7.14 -8.53 -13.46
C VAL A 192 -8.22 -9.49 -14.01
N GLU A 193 -7.92 -10.79 -14.06
CA GLU A 193 -8.85 -11.84 -14.48
C GLU A 193 -10.09 -11.89 -13.57
N LEU A 194 -9.89 -12.06 -12.25
CA LEU A 194 -10.98 -12.21 -11.27
C LEU A 194 -11.89 -10.98 -11.19
N LYS A 195 -11.34 -9.79 -11.40
CA LYS A 195 -12.08 -8.52 -11.31
C LYS A 195 -12.58 -8.01 -12.65
N ASN A 196 -12.30 -8.74 -13.74
CA ASN A 196 -12.63 -8.32 -15.11
C ASN A 196 -12.14 -6.89 -15.42
N LEU A 197 -10.85 -6.66 -15.14
CA LEU A 197 -10.19 -5.37 -15.35
C LEU A 197 -9.39 -5.37 -16.65
N SER A 198 -9.04 -4.17 -17.13
CA SER A 198 -8.06 -4.05 -18.20
C SER A 198 -6.67 -4.51 -17.74
N PRO A 199 -5.90 -5.23 -18.58
CA PRO A 199 -4.54 -5.65 -18.24
C PRO A 199 -3.64 -4.47 -17.84
N LEU A 200 -2.85 -4.67 -16.78
CA LEU A 200 -1.86 -3.68 -16.35
C LEU A 200 -0.59 -3.82 -17.22
N LEU A 201 -0.70 -3.38 -18.47
CA LEU A 201 0.40 -3.41 -19.42
C LEU A 201 1.54 -2.51 -18.93
N GLY A 202 2.76 -3.04 -18.88
CA GLY A 202 3.93 -2.33 -18.37
C GLY A 202 4.15 -2.46 -16.85
N SER A 203 3.30 -3.20 -16.13
CA SER A 203 3.51 -3.56 -14.73
C SER A 203 4.10 -4.95 -14.59
N LEU A 204 5.04 -5.09 -13.64
CA LEU A 204 5.57 -6.37 -13.20
C LEU A 204 4.54 -7.11 -12.35
N ASN A 205 4.61 -8.44 -12.30
CA ASN A 205 3.75 -9.27 -11.48
C ASN A 205 4.57 -9.94 -10.36
N PRO A 206 4.27 -9.71 -9.06
CA PRO A 206 5.04 -10.27 -7.94
C PRO A 206 5.23 -11.79 -8.03
N LYS A 207 4.21 -12.50 -8.44
CA LYS A 207 4.23 -13.97 -8.61
C LYS A 207 5.32 -14.45 -9.55
N ASP A 208 5.71 -13.66 -10.55
CA ASP A 208 6.72 -14.05 -11.53
C ASP A 208 8.15 -14.08 -10.92
N PHE A 209 8.31 -13.61 -9.66
CA PHE A 209 9.58 -13.53 -8.93
C PHE A 209 9.73 -14.56 -7.80
N THR A 210 8.77 -15.45 -7.61
CA THR A 210 8.75 -16.40 -6.47
C THR A 210 9.99 -17.28 -6.37
N SER A 211 10.59 -17.66 -7.49
CA SER A 211 11.84 -18.43 -7.51
C SER A 211 13.04 -17.73 -6.87
N LYS A 212 13.02 -16.40 -6.76
CA LYS A 212 14.04 -15.60 -6.08
C LYS A 212 13.73 -15.40 -4.59
N LEU A 213 12.55 -15.77 -4.16
CA LEU A 213 12.05 -15.56 -2.80
C LEU A 213 11.92 -16.85 -1.99
N GLU A 214 12.44 -17.98 -2.49
CA GLU A 214 12.32 -19.30 -1.86
C GLU A 214 12.90 -19.36 -0.43
N ASN A 215 13.91 -18.54 -0.12
CA ASN A 215 14.54 -18.45 1.20
C ASN A 215 14.22 -17.15 1.93
N GLN A 216 13.35 -16.29 1.37
CA GLN A 216 12.96 -15.03 1.98
C GLN A 216 11.89 -15.27 3.05
N LYS A 217 12.14 -14.84 4.29
CA LYS A 217 11.12 -14.84 5.35
C LYS A 217 9.97 -13.91 4.97
N GLN A 218 8.75 -14.44 4.98
CA GLN A 218 7.55 -13.72 4.55
C GLN A 218 6.42 -13.91 5.56
N TYR A 219 5.68 -12.83 5.82
CA TYR A 219 4.44 -12.83 6.62
C TYR A 219 3.32 -12.18 5.82
N HIS A 220 2.21 -12.89 5.64
CA HIS A 220 1.09 -12.37 4.85
C HIS A 220 -0.17 -12.30 5.70
N LEU A 221 -0.77 -11.11 5.78
CA LEU A 221 -2.07 -10.90 6.42
C LEU A 221 -3.15 -10.75 5.34
N ILE A 222 -4.13 -11.64 5.37
CA ILE A 222 -5.18 -11.75 4.34
C ILE A 222 -6.54 -11.54 5.01
N GLY A 223 -7.34 -10.62 4.49
CA GLY A 223 -8.70 -10.39 4.97
C GLY A 223 -9.70 -11.38 4.37
N THR A 224 -10.58 -11.98 5.22
CA THR A 224 -11.67 -12.85 4.71
C THR A 224 -12.72 -12.08 3.92
N ASN A 225 -12.88 -10.79 4.24
CA ASN A 225 -13.89 -9.90 3.66
C ASN A 225 -13.26 -8.86 2.71
N ASP A 226 -12.06 -9.17 2.18
CA ASP A 226 -11.39 -8.30 1.22
C ASP A 226 -11.97 -8.53 -0.19
N GLU A 227 -12.89 -7.65 -0.58
CA GLU A 227 -13.49 -7.68 -1.91
C GLU A 227 -12.60 -7.06 -2.99
N VAL A 228 -11.55 -6.30 -2.62
CA VAL A 228 -10.61 -5.69 -3.56
C VAL A 228 -9.58 -6.71 -4.01
N LEU A 229 -8.95 -7.38 -3.06
CA LEU A 229 -7.91 -8.40 -3.27
C LEU A 229 -8.31 -9.72 -2.60
N PRO A 230 -9.14 -10.53 -3.26
CA PRO A 230 -9.59 -11.82 -2.73
C PRO A 230 -8.42 -12.75 -2.37
N LYS A 231 -8.63 -13.59 -1.36
CA LYS A 231 -7.62 -14.53 -0.85
C LYS A 231 -7.03 -15.47 -1.92
N GLU A 232 -7.75 -15.70 -3.00
CA GLU A 232 -7.34 -16.50 -4.15
C GLU A 232 -6.05 -15.95 -4.80
N LEU A 233 -5.79 -14.66 -4.68
CA LEU A 233 -4.55 -14.03 -5.19
C LEU A 233 -3.36 -14.50 -4.36
N PHE A 234 -3.49 -14.49 -3.04
CA PHE A 234 -2.45 -15.00 -2.14
C PHE A 234 -2.19 -16.49 -2.39
N PHE A 235 -3.22 -17.32 -2.50
CA PHE A 235 -3.03 -18.75 -2.76
C PHE A 235 -2.43 -19.01 -4.15
N SER A 236 -2.75 -18.19 -5.14
CA SER A 236 -2.11 -18.25 -6.45
C SER A 236 -0.62 -17.96 -6.38
N TYR A 237 -0.21 -16.96 -5.57
CA TYR A 237 1.17 -16.65 -5.28
C TYR A 237 1.86 -17.77 -4.49
N LEU A 238 1.27 -18.21 -3.37
CA LEU A 238 1.79 -19.25 -2.49
C LEU A 238 2.06 -20.56 -3.24
N ASN A 239 1.16 -20.94 -4.17
CA ASN A 239 1.27 -22.17 -4.94
C ASN A 239 2.37 -22.13 -6.03
N SER A 240 3.02 -20.98 -6.23
CA SER A 240 4.15 -20.85 -7.17
C SER A 240 5.50 -21.15 -6.52
N PHE A 241 5.55 -21.28 -5.19
CA PHE A 241 6.75 -21.68 -4.46
C PHE A 241 6.94 -23.18 -4.43
N LYS A 242 8.17 -23.61 -4.59
CA LYS A 242 8.59 -25.01 -4.39
C LYS A 242 8.76 -25.30 -2.90
N ASN A 243 9.42 -24.37 -2.17
CA ASN A 243 9.56 -24.41 -0.72
C ASN A 243 8.69 -23.31 -0.08
N LYS A 244 7.91 -23.68 0.93
CA LYS A 244 7.00 -22.78 1.66
C LYS A 244 7.41 -22.60 3.13
N GLU A 245 8.56 -23.14 3.53
CA GLU A 245 9.05 -23.14 4.91
C GLU A 245 9.22 -21.71 5.48
N PHE A 246 9.60 -20.75 4.61
CA PHE A 246 9.83 -19.36 5.00
C PHE A 246 8.60 -18.47 4.83
N ILE A 247 7.41 -19.06 4.57
CA ILE A 247 6.19 -18.31 4.31
C ILE A 247 5.18 -18.60 5.42
N GLU A 248 4.93 -17.59 6.25
CA GLU A 248 3.85 -17.59 7.23
C GLU A 248 2.70 -16.71 6.75
N TYR A 249 1.47 -17.08 7.09
CA TYR A 249 0.31 -16.27 6.78
C TYR A 249 -0.81 -16.43 7.80
N LYS A 250 -1.65 -15.40 7.88
CA LYS A 250 -2.89 -15.43 8.67
C LYS A 250 -4.05 -14.91 7.83
N ILE A 251 -5.13 -15.68 7.84
CA ILE A 251 -6.43 -15.25 7.31
C ILE A 251 -7.23 -14.74 8.51
N ILE A 252 -7.64 -13.49 8.46
CA ILE A 252 -8.30 -12.80 9.56
C ILE A 252 -9.60 -12.15 9.12
N GLU A 253 -10.51 -11.91 10.04
CA GLU A 253 -11.75 -11.19 9.76
C GLU A 253 -11.45 -9.70 9.57
N ALA A 254 -11.11 -9.34 8.34
CA ALA A 254 -10.72 -8.01 7.92
C ALA A 254 -11.21 -7.74 6.49
N ASN A 255 -11.46 -6.46 6.18
CA ASN A 255 -11.66 -6.01 4.81
C ASN A 255 -10.37 -5.40 4.26
N HIS A 256 -10.41 -4.83 3.04
CA HIS A 256 -9.22 -4.30 2.39
C HIS A 256 -8.45 -3.24 3.21
N ASN A 257 -9.14 -2.42 3.98
CA ASN A 257 -8.56 -1.23 4.63
C ASN A 257 -8.56 -1.26 6.16
N CYS A 258 -9.09 -2.29 6.80
CA CYS A 258 -9.18 -2.30 8.25
C CYS A 258 -8.98 -3.67 8.88
N CYS A 259 -8.71 -3.58 10.16
CA CYS A 259 -8.81 -4.65 11.14
C CYS A 259 -7.60 -5.60 11.15
N TYR A 260 -6.44 -5.13 10.68
CA TYR A 260 -5.17 -5.85 10.68
C TYR A 260 -4.30 -5.59 11.92
N GLU A 261 -4.60 -4.57 12.71
CA GLU A 261 -3.72 -4.01 13.74
C GLU A 261 -3.35 -5.02 14.84
N SER A 262 -4.31 -5.84 15.28
CA SER A 262 -4.09 -6.81 16.34
C SER A 262 -3.13 -7.92 15.90
N GLU A 263 -3.26 -8.41 14.69
CA GLU A 263 -2.38 -9.46 14.16
C GLU A 263 -1.03 -8.91 13.78
N PHE A 264 -0.99 -7.69 13.19
CA PHE A 264 0.25 -7.01 12.86
C PHE A 264 1.14 -6.76 14.08
N LYS A 265 0.57 -6.42 15.25
CA LYS A 265 1.33 -6.29 16.50
C LYS A 265 2.06 -7.57 16.92
N LYS A 266 1.53 -8.75 16.59
CA LYS A 266 2.18 -10.02 16.93
C LYS A 266 3.43 -10.24 16.09
N ILE A 267 3.40 -9.87 14.80
CA ILE A 267 4.56 -9.95 13.90
C ILE A 267 5.70 -9.07 14.44
N ASN A 268 5.41 -7.82 14.81
CA ASN A 268 6.41 -6.89 15.35
C ASN A 268 6.98 -7.31 16.72
N ASN A 269 6.32 -8.21 17.46
CA ASN A 269 6.81 -8.73 18.72
C ASN A 269 7.69 -9.99 18.56
N LEU A 270 7.67 -10.66 17.40
CA LEU A 270 8.52 -11.82 17.12
C LEU A 270 9.98 -11.45 16.88
N GLU A 271 10.29 -10.16 16.81
CA GLU A 271 11.63 -9.64 16.50
C GLU A 271 12.42 -9.18 17.75
N LYS A 272 11.86 -9.36 18.92
CA LYS A 272 12.54 -9.11 20.19
C LYS A 272 13.14 -10.37 20.77
#